data_4c161bce5956f29e5a0512933bdc8357
#
_entry.id   4c161bce5956f29e5a0512933bdc8357
#
_cell.length_a   1.000
_cell.length_b   1.000
_cell.length_c   1.000
_cell.angle_alpha   90.00
_cell.angle_beta   90.00
_cell.angle_gamma   90.00
#
_symmetry.space_group_name_H-M   'P 1'
#
loop_
_entity.id
_entity.type
_entity.pdbx_description
1 polymer ?
#
loop_
_entity_poly.entity_id
_entity_poly.type
_entity_poly.pdbx_seq_one_letter_code
_entity_poly.pdbx_strand_id
1 'polypeptide(L)'
;MIFYDFEVFKYDWLVVFIDTDQQKCFSLVNDPEALRRYYEANRKNIWVGFNNNHYDKYIFKGILLGMDPKVINDKIIVDGLDGWQISREFNKIPMINYDVFTSKSFGLKTLEGFMGNNIKESDVDFNIDRKLTQAEIAETIKYCTSDVENTVEVFMENIDTFNAFIDLIKAFPDQLDMNSLSNSSAQITAQILGCERMSWDDEFDFFFVPSLRLKKYKCVQDWFAQFIGLKFDSDREKENFYKTTSFTIDVAGVPHTFGFGGCHGADEEPIHVHGGLFHVDVNNYYPSFLLAYQMVTRAASNDNFKLIYGTRKQLKYKQTHAKDKAEAKKYKKAQLPYKLVLNALSGAMKDKNNRAYDPRNNNIMCINGQLLLLDLIEHLEVIPDFRLIQSNTDGLIIQIPDTDEAFDMLDDICYEWETRVSTDLCDIKLETDQIKEIYQKDVNNYLWIDLDGGIERKGAYVKELNRLDNDLPIINKALVDYMSKKIPVEETIGQCNELIMFQKLVKLSYKYEHVEHNGIKYNYKCYRVFASKYSADGKIYKCRKTDNPAKFANTPDHCFIENGDVHETQIPARLDKQWYIDLAKKRLKDFGIY
;
A
#
# COMPACT_ATOMS: atom_id res chain seq x y z
N MET A 1 -13.50 18.83 -12.95
CA MET A 1 -13.64 18.01 -11.72
C MET A 1 -13.93 18.91 -10.53
N ILE A 2 -14.62 18.39 -9.51
CA ILE A 2 -14.99 19.17 -8.33
C ILE A 2 -14.47 18.46 -7.10
N PHE A 3 -13.51 19.06 -6.42
CA PHE A 3 -12.99 18.60 -5.14
C PHE A 3 -13.84 19.18 -4.02
N TYR A 4 -14.10 18.38 -2.97
CA TYR A 4 -14.97 18.83 -1.87
C TYR A 4 -14.66 18.10 -0.56
N ASP A 5 -15.01 18.79 0.54
CA ASP A 5 -14.92 18.27 1.91
C ASP A 5 -16.00 18.92 2.77
N PHE A 6 -16.56 18.18 3.74
CA PHE A 6 -17.63 18.62 4.64
C PHE A 6 -17.17 18.71 6.08
N GLU A 7 -17.60 19.78 6.76
CA GLU A 7 -17.49 19.90 8.20
C GLU A 7 -18.89 19.95 8.83
N VAL A 8 -19.14 19.04 9.79
CA VAL A 8 -20.48 18.87 10.40
C VAL A 8 -20.41 19.08 11.91
N PHE A 9 -21.14 20.07 12.39
CA PHE A 9 -21.35 20.42 13.79
C PHE A 9 -22.77 20.06 14.23
N LYS A 10 -23.08 20.26 15.51
CA LYS A 10 -24.41 19.94 16.04
C LYS A 10 -25.54 20.72 15.38
N TYR A 11 -25.32 22.00 15.06
CA TYR A 11 -26.34 22.91 14.51
C TYR A 11 -25.93 23.58 13.21
N ASP A 12 -24.73 23.31 12.72
CA ASP A 12 -24.19 23.89 11.51
C ASP A 12 -23.47 22.85 10.69
N TRP A 13 -23.45 23.07 9.39
CA TRP A 13 -22.58 22.36 8.48
C TRP A 13 -22.03 23.31 7.44
N LEU A 14 -20.87 22.99 6.92
CA LEU A 14 -20.31 23.69 5.77
C LEU A 14 -19.64 22.71 4.82
N VAL A 15 -19.50 23.14 3.59
CA VAL A 15 -18.74 22.44 2.56
C VAL A 15 -17.90 23.43 1.78
N VAL A 16 -16.67 23.03 1.44
CA VAL A 16 -15.81 23.76 0.54
C VAL A 16 -15.69 23.00 -0.78
N PHE A 17 -15.73 23.73 -1.88
CA PHE A 17 -15.55 23.22 -3.22
C PHE A 17 -14.36 23.89 -3.91
N ILE A 18 -13.54 23.08 -4.60
CA ILE A 18 -12.60 23.56 -5.61
C ILE A 18 -13.05 22.99 -6.96
N ASP A 19 -13.57 23.85 -7.81
CA ASP A 19 -14.00 23.51 -9.17
C ASP A 19 -12.86 23.82 -10.14
N THR A 20 -12.22 22.75 -10.64
CA THR A 20 -11.05 22.89 -11.53
C THR A 20 -11.42 23.42 -12.92
N ASP A 21 -12.65 23.19 -13.37
CA ASP A 21 -13.10 23.61 -14.70
C ASP A 21 -13.43 25.12 -14.71
N GLN A 22 -13.98 25.61 -13.59
CA GLN A 22 -14.28 27.03 -13.39
C GLN A 22 -13.15 27.82 -12.74
N GLN A 23 -12.11 27.12 -12.23
CA GLN A 23 -11.02 27.70 -11.44
C GLN A 23 -11.53 28.51 -10.24
N LYS A 24 -12.51 27.96 -9.52
CA LYS A 24 -13.15 28.61 -8.38
C LYS A 24 -13.01 27.79 -7.12
N CYS A 25 -12.71 28.49 -6.02
CA CYS A 25 -12.85 27.98 -4.66
C CYS A 25 -13.97 28.76 -3.97
N PHE A 26 -14.93 28.05 -3.36
CA PHE A 26 -16.03 28.68 -2.63
C PHE A 26 -16.60 27.72 -1.59
N SER A 27 -17.34 28.26 -0.63
CA SER A 27 -17.99 27.51 0.43
C SER A 27 -19.50 27.73 0.45
N LEU A 28 -20.23 26.73 0.98
CA LEU A 28 -21.62 26.85 1.34
C LEU A 28 -21.76 26.53 2.82
N VAL A 29 -22.59 27.32 3.53
CA VAL A 29 -22.86 27.14 4.97
C VAL A 29 -24.36 27.07 5.16
N ASN A 30 -24.88 25.96 5.67
CA ASN A 30 -26.30 25.75 6.01
C ASN A 30 -27.28 26.10 4.86
N ASP A 31 -26.85 26.01 3.61
CA ASP A 31 -27.69 26.32 2.43
C ASP A 31 -27.91 25.08 1.54
N PRO A 32 -28.89 24.22 1.88
CA PRO A 32 -29.20 23.02 1.11
C PRO A 32 -29.74 23.33 -0.29
N GLU A 33 -30.36 24.48 -0.50
CA GLU A 33 -30.89 24.88 -1.81
C GLU A 33 -29.76 25.31 -2.76
N ALA A 34 -28.77 26.05 -2.27
CA ALA A 34 -27.57 26.36 -3.06
C ALA A 34 -26.78 25.08 -3.40
N LEU A 35 -26.64 24.15 -2.43
CA LEU A 35 -26.02 22.85 -2.64
C LEU A 35 -26.74 22.06 -3.73
N ARG A 36 -28.08 22.01 -3.69
CA ARG A 36 -28.93 21.35 -4.69
C ARG A 36 -28.72 21.96 -6.08
N ARG A 37 -28.80 23.29 -6.20
CA ARG A 37 -28.58 23.98 -7.48
C ARG A 37 -27.21 23.70 -8.07
N TYR A 38 -26.19 23.71 -7.21
CA TYR A 38 -24.82 23.44 -7.65
C TYR A 38 -24.66 21.98 -8.10
N TYR A 39 -25.20 21.02 -7.34
CA TYR A 39 -25.19 19.62 -7.72
C TYR A 39 -25.92 19.37 -9.05
N GLU A 40 -27.14 19.91 -9.23
CA GLU A 40 -27.90 19.69 -10.47
C GLU A 40 -27.18 20.26 -11.71
N ALA A 41 -26.53 21.41 -11.57
CA ALA A 41 -25.72 22.00 -12.65
C ALA A 41 -24.48 21.16 -13.00
N ASN A 42 -23.99 20.35 -12.04
CA ASN A 42 -22.70 19.64 -12.14
C ASN A 42 -22.84 18.11 -12.03
N ARG A 43 -24.03 17.53 -12.25
CA ARG A 43 -24.30 16.08 -12.08
C ARG A 43 -23.37 15.18 -12.90
N LYS A 44 -22.83 15.66 -14.02
CA LYS A 44 -21.96 14.91 -14.93
C LYS A 44 -20.47 15.06 -14.60
N ASN A 45 -20.12 15.95 -13.67
CA ASN A 45 -18.75 16.15 -13.25
C ASN A 45 -18.30 15.00 -12.32
N ILE A 46 -16.99 14.78 -12.27
CA ILE A 46 -16.40 13.87 -11.30
C ILE A 46 -16.24 14.65 -9.99
N TRP A 47 -16.84 14.12 -8.94
CA TRP A 47 -16.73 14.62 -7.56
C TRP A 47 -15.61 13.88 -6.85
N VAL A 48 -14.66 14.62 -6.30
CA VAL A 48 -13.43 14.06 -5.74
C VAL A 48 -13.29 14.50 -4.28
N GLY A 49 -12.95 13.59 -3.41
CA GLY A 49 -12.67 13.90 -2.00
C GLY A 49 -11.72 12.86 -1.39
N PHE A 50 -11.27 13.13 -0.19
CA PHE A 50 -10.42 12.22 0.56
C PHE A 50 -11.24 11.37 1.53
N ASN A 51 -11.20 10.04 1.40
CA ASN A 51 -12.01 9.11 2.18
C ASN A 51 -13.53 9.37 2.08
N ASN A 52 -13.95 10.04 1.02
CA ASN A 52 -15.31 10.50 0.83
C ASN A 52 -16.32 9.37 0.55
N ASN A 53 -15.85 8.21 0.10
CA ASN A 53 -16.69 7.02 -0.07
C ASN A 53 -17.24 6.49 1.26
N HIS A 54 -16.63 6.86 2.37
CA HIS A 54 -17.05 6.42 3.71
C HIS A 54 -17.79 7.50 4.50
N TYR A 55 -17.70 8.80 4.11
CA TYR A 55 -18.28 9.89 4.87
C TYR A 55 -18.92 10.98 4.00
N ASP A 56 -18.15 11.85 3.36
CA ASP A 56 -18.64 13.09 2.72
C ASP A 56 -19.71 12.87 1.66
N LYS A 57 -19.58 11.82 0.87
CA LYS A 57 -20.58 11.40 -0.11
C LYS A 57 -21.96 11.20 0.50
N TYR A 58 -22.02 10.66 1.72
CA TYR A 58 -23.29 10.39 2.41
C TYR A 58 -23.85 11.63 3.09
N ILE A 59 -23.01 12.50 3.64
CA ILE A 59 -23.41 13.83 4.12
C ILE A 59 -24.02 14.63 2.97
N PHE A 60 -23.31 14.70 1.84
CA PHE A 60 -23.77 15.39 0.62
C PHE A 60 -25.15 14.89 0.19
N LYS A 61 -25.28 13.59 -0.05
CA LYS A 61 -26.53 12.96 -0.50
C LYS A 61 -27.66 13.12 0.52
N GLY A 62 -27.34 13.05 1.80
CA GLY A 62 -28.31 13.23 2.88
C GLY A 62 -28.91 14.63 2.90
N ILE A 63 -28.07 15.65 2.77
CA ILE A 63 -28.55 17.05 2.69
C ILE A 63 -29.48 17.24 1.47
N LEU A 64 -29.12 16.67 0.31
CA LEU A 64 -29.97 16.71 -0.88
C LEU A 64 -31.31 15.98 -0.70
N LEU A 65 -31.37 15.00 0.17
CA LEU A 65 -32.61 14.27 0.52
C LEU A 65 -33.38 14.91 1.67
N GLY A 66 -32.92 16.05 2.22
CA GLY A 66 -33.54 16.73 3.35
C GLY A 66 -33.30 16.05 4.70
N MET A 67 -32.29 15.19 4.80
CA MET A 67 -31.86 14.58 6.04
C MET A 67 -30.96 15.52 6.84
N ASP A 68 -31.01 15.43 8.16
CA ASP A 68 -30.09 16.16 9.04
C ASP A 68 -28.65 15.59 8.91
N PRO A 69 -27.65 16.38 8.48
CA PRO A 69 -26.28 15.93 8.34
C PRO A 69 -25.65 15.47 9.66
N LYS A 70 -26.04 16.07 10.80
CA LYS A 70 -25.55 15.64 12.12
C LYS A 70 -26.00 14.22 12.48
N VAL A 71 -27.23 13.86 12.13
CA VAL A 71 -27.74 12.49 12.35
C VAL A 71 -26.95 11.48 11.50
N ILE A 72 -26.59 11.83 10.27
CA ILE A 72 -25.78 10.96 9.40
C ILE A 72 -24.36 10.84 9.97
N ASN A 73 -23.76 11.98 10.35
CA ASN A 73 -22.45 12.01 11.01
C ASN A 73 -22.41 11.08 12.21
N ASP A 74 -23.39 11.17 13.12
CA ASP A 74 -23.38 10.38 14.33
C ASP A 74 -23.53 8.88 14.05
N LYS A 75 -24.35 8.51 13.08
CA LYS A 75 -24.45 7.11 12.63
C LYS A 75 -23.14 6.56 12.09
N ILE A 76 -22.36 7.37 11.34
CA ILE A 76 -21.08 6.92 10.79
C ILE A 76 -19.99 6.94 11.87
N ILE A 77 -19.84 8.06 12.59
CA ILE A 77 -18.68 8.29 13.47
C ILE A 77 -18.89 7.68 14.85
N VAL A 78 -20.12 7.78 15.42
CA VAL A 78 -20.41 7.31 16.78
C VAL A 78 -20.90 5.86 16.78
N ASP A 79 -21.85 5.53 15.89
CA ASP A 79 -22.44 4.19 15.83
C ASP A 79 -21.59 3.22 14.98
N GLY A 80 -20.62 3.74 14.20
CA GLY A 80 -19.71 2.93 13.38
C GLY A 80 -20.37 2.26 12.18
N LEU A 81 -21.50 2.81 11.68
CA LEU A 81 -22.20 2.27 10.52
C LEU A 81 -21.53 2.73 9.23
N ASP A 82 -21.48 1.83 8.26
CA ASP A 82 -21.17 2.23 6.89
C ASP A 82 -22.31 3.11 6.33
N GLY A 83 -21.97 4.16 5.60
CA GLY A 83 -22.97 5.10 5.08
C GLY A 83 -24.09 4.44 4.27
N TRP A 84 -23.80 3.36 3.52
CA TRP A 84 -24.79 2.59 2.75
C TRP A 84 -25.83 1.86 3.64
N GLN A 85 -25.52 1.60 4.92
CA GLN A 85 -26.43 0.96 5.88
C GLN A 85 -27.46 1.94 6.43
N ILE A 86 -27.18 3.27 6.34
CA ILE A 86 -28.04 4.31 6.93
C ILE A 86 -29.35 4.44 6.16
N SER A 87 -29.29 4.51 4.81
CA SER A 87 -30.48 4.66 3.99
C SER A 87 -30.27 4.19 2.55
N ARG A 88 -31.24 3.45 2.01
CA ARG A 88 -31.29 3.09 0.58
C ARG A 88 -31.60 4.29 -0.32
N GLU A 89 -32.16 5.37 0.24
CA GLU A 89 -32.52 6.59 -0.50
C GLU A 89 -31.30 7.27 -1.12
N PHE A 90 -30.10 7.08 -0.56
CA PHE A 90 -28.86 7.60 -1.12
C PHE A 90 -28.61 7.14 -2.58
N ASN A 91 -29.17 5.99 -2.98
CA ASN A 91 -29.06 5.52 -4.36
C ASN A 91 -29.88 6.35 -5.36
N LYS A 92 -30.83 7.17 -4.89
CA LYS A 92 -31.60 8.09 -5.74
C LYS A 92 -30.80 9.31 -6.17
N ILE A 93 -29.65 9.57 -5.55
CA ILE A 93 -28.76 10.68 -5.89
C ILE A 93 -27.54 10.10 -6.65
N PRO A 94 -27.56 10.07 -7.99
CA PRO A 94 -26.43 9.59 -8.78
C PRO A 94 -25.25 10.56 -8.66
N MET A 95 -24.03 10.05 -8.48
CA MET A 95 -22.82 10.85 -8.31
C MET A 95 -21.63 10.09 -8.87
N ILE A 96 -20.96 10.65 -9.88
CA ILE A 96 -19.68 10.12 -10.35
C ILE A 96 -18.64 10.52 -9.31
N ASN A 97 -18.29 9.61 -8.41
CA ASN A 97 -17.43 9.89 -7.28
C ASN A 97 -16.08 9.19 -7.41
N TYR A 98 -15.02 9.88 -7.07
CA TYR A 98 -13.68 9.32 -6.94
C TYR A 98 -13.11 9.63 -5.56
N ASP A 99 -12.61 8.60 -4.90
CA ASP A 99 -11.99 8.69 -3.57
C ASP A 99 -10.48 8.60 -3.73
N VAL A 100 -9.76 9.61 -3.27
CA VAL A 100 -8.29 9.65 -3.33
C VAL A 100 -7.62 8.93 -2.17
N PHE A 101 -8.39 8.18 -1.36
CA PHE A 101 -7.86 7.40 -0.25
C PHE A 101 -6.75 6.44 -0.71
N THR A 102 -5.60 6.49 -0.05
CA THR A 102 -4.41 5.71 -0.46
C THR A 102 -4.43 4.30 0.10
N SER A 103 -3.80 3.35 -0.60
CA SER A 103 -3.71 1.94 -0.18
C SER A 103 -2.99 1.72 1.17
N LYS A 104 -2.21 2.69 1.64
CA LYS A 104 -1.50 2.62 2.93
C LYS A 104 -2.33 3.09 4.13
N SER A 105 -3.60 3.44 3.93
CA SER A 105 -4.51 3.87 5.00
C SER A 105 -3.99 5.02 5.87
N PHE A 106 -3.24 5.95 5.28
CA PHE A 106 -2.85 7.17 5.97
C PHE A 106 -4.02 8.16 5.94
N GLY A 107 -4.31 8.82 7.06
CA GLY A 107 -5.25 9.95 7.08
C GLY A 107 -4.63 11.18 6.42
N LEU A 108 -5.48 12.12 5.96
CA LEU A 108 -5.07 13.32 5.23
C LEU A 108 -3.97 14.11 5.97
N LYS A 109 -4.12 14.36 7.28
CA LYS A 109 -3.12 15.07 8.10
C LYS A 109 -1.74 14.38 8.14
N THR A 110 -1.69 13.07 7.95
CA THR A 110 -0.41 12.35 7.84
C THR A 110 0.23 12.58 6.47
N LEU A 111 -0.58 12.57 5.40
CA LEU A 111 -0.11 12.84 4.03
C LEU A 111 0.38 14.29 3.89
N GLU A 112 -0.37 15.25 4.43
CA GLU A 112 0.05 16.66 4.53
C GLU A 112 1.40 16.78 5.24
N GLY A 113 1.55 16.05 6.34
CA GLY A 113 2.82 15.97 7.06
C GLY A 113 3.97 15.43 6.23
N PHE A 114 3.76 14.36 5.49
CA PHE A 114 4.76 13.82 4.56
C PHE A 114 5.11 14.79 3.45
N MET A 115 4.12 15.48 2.90
CA MET A 115 4.31 16.50 1.88
C MET A 115 5.06 17.75 2.40
N GLY A 116 5.15 17.95 3.70
CA GLY A 116 5.78 19.15 4.31
C GLY A 116 4.81 20.31 4.57
N ASN A 117 3.53 20.12 4.27
CA ASN A 117 2.49 21.14 4.39
C ASN A 117 2.12 21.44 5.85
N ASN A 118 1.36 22.50 6.08
CA ASN A 118 0.82 22.83 7.39
C ASN A 118 -0.18 21.76 7.86
N ILE A 119 0.09 21.13 9.02
CA ILE A 119 -0.76 20.07 9.63
C ILE A 119 -1.45 20.53 10.92
N LYS A 120 -1.54 21.83 11.17
CA LYS A 120 -2.33 22.36 12.29
C LYS A 120 -3.81 22.07 12.04
N GLU A 121 -4.47 21.54 13.05
CA GLU A 121 -5.91 21.34 13.01
C GLU A 121 -6.65 22.63 13.42
N SER A 122 -7.97 22.68 13.14
CA SER A 122 -8.81 23.81 13.55
C SER A 122 -8.86 23.92 15.09
N ASP A 123 -8.85 25.16 15.59
CA ASP A 123 -9.08 25.44 17.01
C ASP A 123 -10.57 25.43 17.40
N VAL A 124 -11.49 25.26 16.43
CA VAL A 124 -12.93 25.19 16.66
C VAL A 124 -13.30 23.79 17.14
N ASP A 125 -13.86 23.68 18.33
CA ASP A 125 -14.29 22.38 18.88
C ASP A 125 -15.53 21.85 18.14
N PHE A 126 -15.42 20.67 17.53
CA PHE A 126 -16.51 19.98 16.83
C PHE A 126 -17.68 19.57 17.75
N ASN A 127 -17.48 19.58 19.07
CA ASN A 127 -18.50 19.24 20.07
C ASN A 127 -19.27 20.48 20.58
N ILE A 128 -19.12 21.64 19.96
CA ILE A 128 -19.84 22.86 20.34
C ILE A 128 -21.35 22.61 20.36
N ASP A 129 -22.00 22.87 21.52
CA ASP A 129 -23.45 22.71 21.72
C ASP A 129 -24.21 24.03 21.53
N ARG A 130 -23.90 24.77 20.48
CA ARG A 130 -24.55 25.98 20.00
C ARG A 130 -24.21 26.21 18.53
N LYS A 131 -24.90 27.13 17.89
CA LYS A 131 -24.50 27.59 16.56
C LYS A 131 -23.13 28.26 16.59
N LEU A 132 -22.37 28.07 15.51
CA LEU A 132 -21.08 28.72 15.32
C LEU A 132 -21.23 30.24 15.20
N THR A 133 -20.29 30.96 15.73
CA THR A 133 -20.12 32.39 15.47
C THR A 133 -19.57 32.62 14.07
N GLN A 134 -19.68 33.84 13.54
CA GLN A 134 -19.11 34.18 12.23
C GLN A 134 -17.58 33.99 12.18
N ALA A 135 -16.87 34.22 13.30
CA ALA A 135 -15.43 33.99 13.39
C ALA A 135 -15.10 32.50 13.31
N GLU A 136 -15.85 31.64 14.03
CA GLU A 136 -15.68 30.18 14.01
C GLU A 136 -16.02 29.61 12.60
N ILE A 137 -17.07 30.13 11.93
CA ILE A 137 -17.39 29.75 10.55
C ILE A 137 -16.21 30.13 9.62
N ALA A 138 -15.67 31.34 9.74
CA ALA A 138 -14.55 31.77 8.90
C ALA A 138 -13.30 30.92 9.12
N GLU A 139 -12.98 30.57 10.38
CA GLU A 139 -11.85 29.69 10.72
C GLU A 139 -12.08 28.27 10.17
N THR A 140 -13.29 27.72 10.32
CA THR A 140 -13.62 26.37 9.79
C THR A 140 -13.58 26.35 8.27
N ILE A 141 -14.04 27.41 7.57
CA ILE A 141 -13.91 27.51 6.11
C ILE A 141 -12.44 27.48 5.70
N LYS A 142 -11.59 28.28 6.38
CA LYS A 142 -10.15 28.31 6.10
C LYS A 142 -9.51 26.94 6.30
N TYR A 143 -9.86 26.24 7.39
CA TYR A 143 -9.39 24.90 7.69
C TYR A 143 -9.82 23.90 6.60
N CYS A 144 -11.13 23.82 6.31
CA CYS A 144 -11.69 22.94 5.29
C CYS A 144 -11.13 23.25 3.89
N THR A 145 -10.88 24.54 3.57
CA THR A 145 -10.21 24.93 2.30
C THR A 145 -8.82 24.31 2.20
N SER A 146 -8.03 24.37 3.27
CA SER A 146 -6.72 23.73 3.30
C SER A 146 -6.81 22.21 3.09
N ASP A 147 -7.80 21.54 3.68
CA ASP A 147 -8.01 20.10 3.53
C ASP A 147 -8.38 19.74 2.08
N VAL A 148 -9.21 20.55 1.41
CA VAL A 148 -9.54 20.36 -0.02
C VAL A 148 -8.32 20.61 -0.91
N GLU A 149 -7.53 21.67 -0.65
CA GLU A 149 -6.28 21.94 -1.38
C GLU A 149 -5.28 20.79 -1.25
N ASN A 150 -5.08 20.26 -0.04
CA ASN A 150 -4.24 19.09 0.20
C ASN A 150 -4.80 17.83 -0.48
N THR A 151 -6.12 17.69 -0.56
CA THR A 151 -6.75 16.59 -1.31
C THR A 151 -6.44 16.69 -2.81
N VAL A 152 -6.40 17.91 -3.38
CA VAL A 152 -5.95 18.12 -4.77
C VAL A 152 -4.48 17.69 -4.93
N GLU A 153 -3.60 18.04 -4.00
CA GLU A 153 -2.19 17.62 -4.07
C GLU A 153 -2.05 16.09 -4.00
N VAL A 154 -2.74 15.43 -3.06
CA VAL A 154 -2.74 13.96 -2.95
C VAL A 154 -3.29 13.31 -4.22
N PHE A 155 -4.33 13.87 -4.82
CA PHE A 155 -4.86 13.42 -6.12
C PHE A 155 -3.79 13.53 -7.22
N MET A 156 -3.08 14.65 -7.31
CA MET A 156 -2.03 14.86 -8.32
C MET A 156 -0.86 13.90 -8.16
N GLU A 157 -0.46 13.56 -6.94
CA GLU A 157 0.56 12.53 -6.68
C GLU A 157 0.09 11.11 -7.09
N ASN A 158 -1.23 10.87 -7.09
CA ASN A 158 -1.85 9.60 -7.49
C ASN A 158 -2.50 9.65 -8.90
N ILE A 159 -2.24 10.67 -9.70
CA ILE A 159 -2.90 10.91 -10.99
C ILE A 159 -2.76 9.72 -11.96
N ASP A 160 -1.65 9.00 -11.93
CA ASP A 160 -1.44 7.84 -12.79
C ASP A 160 -2.42 6.69 -12.44
N THR A 161 -2.80 6.53 -11.17
CA THR A 161 -3.82 5.56 -10.75
C THR A 161 -5.21 5.97 -11.23
N PHE A 162 -5.57 7.24 -11.09
CA PHE A 162 -6.83 7.75 -11.64
C PHE A 162 -6.91 7.56 -13.16
N ASN A 163 -5.86 7.91 -13.88
CA ASN A 163 -5.79 7.73 -15.33
C ASN A 163 -5.89 6.26 -15.72
N ALA A 164 -5.30 5.35 -14.93
CA ALA A 164 -5.43 3.91 -15.16
C ALA A 164 -6.88 3.44 -15.06
N PHE A 165 -7.68 3.95 -14.12
CA PHE A 165 -9.11 3.65 -14.04
C PHE A 165 -9.90 4.22 -15.22
N ILE A 166 -9.60 5.45 -15.64
CA ILE A 166 -10.19 6.03 -16.85
C ILE A 166 -9.87 5.18 -18.10
N ASP A 167 -8.63 4.71 -18.22
CA ASP A 167 -8.23 3.87 -19.35
C ASP A 167 -8.89 2.48 -19.32
N LEU A 168 -9.13 1.89 -18.12
CA LEU A 168 -9.94 0.67 -17.98
C LEU A 168 -11.39 0.90 -18.43
N ILE A 169 -12.01 2.00 -18.01
CA ILE A 169 -13.39 2.35 -18.43
C ILE A 169 -13.49 2.46 -19.96
N LYS A 170 -12.49 3.07 -20.61
CA LYS A 170 -12.43 3.18 -22.07
C LYS A 170 -12.18 1.82 -22.75
N ALA A 171 -11.36 0.96 -22.13
CA ALA A 171 -11.02 -0.34 -22.69
C ALA A 171 -12.15 -1.37 -22.56
N PHE A 172 -13.02 -1.23 -21.56
CA PHE A 172 -14.12 -2.16 -21.23
C PHE A 172 -15.47 -1.43 -21.10
N PRO A 173 -15.95 -0.73 -22.16
CA PRO A 173 -17.15 0.11 -22.08
C PRO A 173 -18.45 -0.67 -21.88
N ASP A 174 -18.47 -1.97 -22.17
CA ASP A 174 -19.63 -2.83 -21.94
C ASP A 174 -19.77 -3.27 -20.48
N GLN A 175 -18.66 -3.24 -19.72
CA GLN A 175 -18.60 -3.68 -18.33
C GLN A 175 -18.49 -2.52 -17.33
N LEU A 176 -17.89 -1.41 -17.75
CA LEU A 176 -17.58 -0.27 -16.90
C LEU A 176 -18.18 1.01 -17.45
N ASP A 177 -18.56 1.90 -16.53
CA ASP A 177 -18.95 3.27 -16.82
C ASP A 177 -18.26 4.25 -15.83
N MET A 178 -18.54 5.54 -15.94
CA MET A 178 -17.95 6.54 -15.05
C MET A 178 -18.30 6.35 -13.56
N ASN A 179 -19.41 5.68 -13.23
CA ASN A 179 -19.76 5.38 -11.85
C ASN A 179 -18.82 4.31 -11.25
N SER A 180 -18.15 3.54 -12.09
CA SER A 180 -17.14 2.56 -11.66
C SER A 180 -15.91 3.20 -11.01
N LEU A 181 -15.69 4.51 -11.16
CA LEU A 181 -14.65 5.25 -10.44
C LEU A 181 -14.77 5.19 -8.91
N SER A 182 -15.98 4.93 -8.40
CA SER A 182 -16.22 4.75 -6.96
C SER A 182 -15.79 3.38 -6.43
N ASN A 183 -15.42 2.44 -7.31
CA ASN A 183 -15.14 1.05 -6.97
C ASN A 183 -13.66 0.83 -6.66
N SER A 184 -13.39 -0.13 -5.79
CA SER A 184 -12.02 -0.61 -5.57
C SER A 184 -11.51 -1.39 -6.79
N SER A 185 -10.18 -1.53 -6.93
CA SER A 185 -9.58 -2.34 -7.99
C SER A 185 -10.14 -3.77 -8.03
N ALA A 186 -10.43 -4.38 -6.87
CA ALA A 186 -11.03 -5.71 -6.77
C ALA A 186 -12.47 -5.75 -7.31
N GLN A 187 -13.26 -4.71 -7.07
CA GLN A 187 -14.62 -4.59 -7.62
C GLN A 187 -14.61 -4.35 -9.13
N ILE A 188 -13.71 -3.48 -9.62
CA ILE A 188 -13.50 -3.23 -11.05
C ILE A 188 -13.08 -4.53 -11.76
N THR A 189 -12.16 -5.30 -11.16
CA THR A 189 -11.74 -6.60 -11.69
C THR A 189 -12.93 -7.53 -11.85
N ALA A 190 -13.76 -7.67 -10.83
CA ALA A 190 -14.96 -8.52 -10.90
C ALA A 190 -15.96 -8.06 -11.98
N GLN A 191 -16.12 -6.75 -12.18
CA GLN A 191 -16.97 -6.19 -13.23
C GLN A 191 -16.43 -6.50 -14.64
N ILE A 192 -15.14 -6.26 -14.88
CA ILE A 192 -14.49 -6.54 -16.17
C ILE A 192 -14.59 -8.03 -16.53
N LEU A 193 -14.42 -8.91 -15.54
CA LEU A 193 -14.53 -10.34 -15.74
C LEU A 193 -15.99 -10.81 -15.92
N GLY A 194 -16.97 -9.96 -15.67
CA GLY A 194 -18.39 -10.31 -15.71
C GLY A 194 -18.80 -11.29 -14.61
N CYS A 195 -18.18 -11.17 -13.43
CA CYS A 195 -18.42 -12.08 -12.32
C CYS A 195 -19.84 -11.99 -11.80
N GLU A 196 -20.48 -13.13 -11.61
CA GLU A 196 -21.75 -13.28 -10.91
C GLU A 196 -21.51 -13.72 -9.47
N ARG A 197 -22.32 -13.16 -8.54
CA ARG A 197 -22.16 -13.49 -7.12
C ARG A 197 -22.53 -14.94 -6.87
N MET A 198 -21.56 -15.71 -6.40
CA MET A 198 -21.71 -17.12 -6.05
C MET A 198 -21.49 -17.32 -4.55
N SER A 199 -21.98 -18.44 -4.03
CA SER A 199 -21.72 -18.87 -2.66
C SER A 199 -21.00 -20.22 -2.70
N TRP A 200 -19.82 -20.27 -2.10
CA TRP A 200 -18.96 -21.44 -2.06
C TRP A 200 -18.70 -21.85 -0.63
N ASP A 201 -18.71 -23.17 -0.36
CA ASP A 201 -18.36 -23.78 0.92
C ASP A 201 -17.24 -24.82 0.80
N ASP A 202 -16.57 -24.85 -0.35
CA ASP A 202 -15.55 -25.80 -0.75
C ASP A 202 -14.12 -25.26 -0.64
N GLU A 203 -13.88 -24.30 0.24
CA GLU A 203 -12.63 -23.55 0.40
C GLU A 203 -11.40 -24.44 0.58
N PHE A 204 -11.56 -25.57 1.24
CA PHE A 204 -10.49 -26.56 1.50
C PHE A 204 -10.53 -27.78 0.57
N ASP A 205 -11.36 -27.77 -0.49
CA ASP A 205 -11.34 -28.82 -1.53
C ASP A 205 -10.25 -28.50 -2.56
N PHE A 206 -9.04 -28.21 -2.09
CA PHE A 206 -7.90 -27.92 -2.94
C PHE A 206 -7.14 -29.20 -3.32
N PHE A 207 -6.29 -29.09 -4.34
CA PHE A 207 -5.43 -30.17 -4.84
C PHE A 207 -4.05 -29.63 -5.20
N PHE A 208 -3.10 -30.55 -5.38
CA PHE A 208 -1.75 -30.22 -5.82
C PHE A 208 -1.63 -30.37 -7.32
N VAL A 209 -0.92 -29.43 -7.98
CA VAL A 209 -0.71 -29.48 -9.43
C VAL A 209 0.20 -30.67 -9.80
N PRO A 210 -0.05 -31.33 -10.97
CA PRO A 210 0.68 -32.54 -11.37
C PRO A 210 2.16 -32.30 -11.70
N SER A 211 2.55 -31.04 -11.92
CA SER A 211 3.93 -30.63 -12.21
C SER A 211 4.82 -30.59 -10.97
N LEU A 212 4.27 -30.66 -9.76
CA LEU A 212 5.03 -30.62 -8.51
C LEU A 212 5.92 -31.85 -8.31
N ARG A 213 7.19 -31.67 -7.92
CA ARG A 213 8.22 -32.72 -7.81
C ARG A 213 8.99 -32.73 -6.50
N LEU A 214 8.35 -32.33 -5.41
CA LEU A 214 8.99 -32.31 -4.07
C LEU A 214 9.39 -33.70 -3.59
N LYS A 215 10.61 -33.84 -3.09
CA LYS A 215 11.17 -35.02 -2.42
C LYS A 215 11.66 -34.68 -1.02
N LYS A 216 12.70 -33.84 -0.92
CA LYS A 216 13.34 -33.40 0.35
C LYS A 216 12.35 -32.67 1.25
N TYR A 217 11.57 -31.76 0.66
CA TYR A 217 10.60 -30.92 1.37
C TYR A 217 9.15 -31.38 1.23
N LYS A 218 8.95 -32.67 0.91
CA LYS A 218 7.61 -33.27 0.78
C LYS A 218 6.76 -33.11 2.04
N CYS A 219 7.37 -33.01 3.23
CA CYS A 219 6.67 -32.77 4.49
C CYS A 219 5.79 -31.51 4.47
N VAL A 220 6.13 -30.48 3.68
CA VAL A 220 5.29 -29.27 3.53
C VAL A 220 4.02 -29.60 2.73
N GLN A 221 4.15 -30.35 1.64
CA GLN A 221 2.99 -30.82 0.88
C GLN A 221 2.08 -31.70 1.75
N ASP A 222 2.67 -32.62 2.52
CA ASP A 222 1.94 -33.54 3.40
C ASP A 222 1.25 -32.77 4.55
N TRP A 223 1.85 -31.67 5.03
CA TRP A 223 1.23 -30.78 6.00
C TRP A 223 0.00 -30.07 5.41
N PHE A 224 0.07 -29.57 4.19
CA PHE A 224 -1.12 -29.01 3.54
C PHE A 224 -2.20 -30.08 3.30
N ALA A 225 -1.81 -31.28 2.90
CA ALA A 225 -2.75 -32.37 2.57
C ALA A 225 -3.71 -32.72 3.72
N GLN A 226 -3.30 -32.56 4.98
CA GLN A 226 -4.14 -32.83 6.16
C GLN A 226 -5.37 -31.92 6.27
N PHE A 227 -5.39 -30.78 5.57
CA PHE A 227 -6.48 -29.83 5.59
C PHE A 227 -7.47 -29.99 4.42
N ILE A 228 -7.23 -30.94 3.51
CA ILE A 228 -8.17 -31.19 2.39
C ILE A 228 -9.51 -31.66 2.96
N GLY A 229 -10.59 -30.98 2.55
CA GLY A 229 -11.95 -31.23 3.01
C GLY A 229 -12.30 -30.65 4.37
N LEU A 230 -11.44 -29.80 4.98
CA LEU A 230 -11.71 -29.14 6.25
C LEU A 230 -12.95 -28.23 6.15
N LYS A 231 -13.80 -28.26 7.17
CA LYS A 231 -14.99 -27.42 7.31
C LYS A 231 -14.94 -26.72 8.68
N PHE A 232 -15.61 -25.58 8.78
CA PHE A 232 -15.70 -24.80 10.02
C PHE A 232 -17.17 -24.57 10.39
N ASP A 233 -17.45 -24.59 11.67
CA ASP A 233 -18.81 -24.33 12.20
C ASP A 233 -19.13 -22.83 12.25
N SER A 234 -18.11 -21.94 12.17
CA SER A 234 -18.29 -20.50 12.21
C SER A 234 -17.19 -19.71 11.48
N ASP A 235 -17.53 -18.52 10.98
CA ASP A 235 -16.58 -17.56 10.41
C ASP A 235 -15.44 -17.22 11.39
N ARG A 236 -15.74 -17.15 12.70
CA ARG A 236 -14.75 -16.83 13.75
C ARG A 236 -13.70 -17.94 13.89
N GLU A 237 -14.14 -19.20 13.85
CA GLU A 237 -13.24 -20.36 13.90
C GLU A 237 -12.33 -20.37 12.69
N LYS A 238 -12.91 -20.13 11.50
CA LYS A 238 -12.17 -20.03 10.25
C LYS A 238 -11.14 -18.89 10.28
N GLU A 239 -11.53 -17.69 10.73
CA GLU A 239 -10.59 -16.58 10.89
C GLU A 239 -9.45 -16.92 11.86
N ASN A 240 -9.75 -17.58 12.97
CA ASN A 240 -8.74 -17.98 13.94
C ASN A 240 -7.77 -19.01 13.32
N PHE A 241 -8.29 -19.99 12.57
CA PHE A 241 -7.48 -20.96 11.85
C PHE A 241 -6.46 -20.28 10.93
N TYR A 242 -6.88 -19.37 10.07
CA TYR A 242 -5.98 -18.63 9.17
C TYR A 242 -4.92 -17.79 9.91
N LYS A 243 -5.23 -17.30 11.10
CA LYS A 243 -4.29 -16.48 11.91
C LYS A 243 -3.26 -17.32 12.65
N THR A 244 -3.60 -18.56 13.01
CA THR A 244 -2.78 -19.38 13.92
C THR A 244 -2.15 -20.60 13.27
N THR A 245 -2.58 -20.96 12.05
CA THR A 245 -2.13 -22.17 11.37
C THR A 245 -1.01 -21.85 10.40
N SER A 246 0.19 -22.27 10.77
CA SER A 246 1.39 -22.16 9.93
C SER A 246 2.35 -23.31 10.23
N PHE A 247 3.26 -23.59 9.31
CA PHE A 247 4.28 -24.61 9.41
C PHE A 247 5.64 -24.01 9.07
N THR A 248 6.58 -24.10 10.00
CA THR A 248 7.91 -23.54 9.82
C THR A 248 8.94 -24.69 9.74
N ILE A 249 9.77 -24.66 8.71
CA ILE A 249 10.90 -25.59 8.53
C ILE A 249 12.11 -24.81 8.03
N ASP A 250 13.29 -25.44 8.16
CA ASP A 250 14.50 -25.01 7.47
C ASP A 250 14.46 -25.44 6.00
N VAL A 251 14.72 -24.51 5.08
CA VAL A 251 14.83 -24.74 3.64
C VAL A 251 16.16 -24.19 3.18
N ALA A 252 17.08 -25.06 2.79
CA ALA A 252 18.43 -24.72 2.36
C ALA A 252 19.20 -23.81 3.37
N GLY A 253 19.03 -24.07 4.66
CA GLY A 253 19.66 -23.29 5.73
C GLY A 253 18.91 -22.01 6.14
N VAL A 254 17.72 -21.78 5.60
CA VAL A 254 16.92 -20.57 5.86
C VAL A 254 15.55 -20.95 6.43
N PRO A 255 15.11 -20.38 7.57
CA PRO A 255 13.79 -20.65 8.13
C PRO A 255 12.68 -20.12 7.22
N HIS A 256 11.72 -20.99 6.85
CA HIS A 256 10.57 -20.70 6.03
C HIS A 256 9.28 -21.01 6.74
N THR A 257 8.33 -20.09 6.67
CA THR A 257 6.99 -20.27 7.22
C THR A 257 5.98 -20.38 6.08
N PHE A 258 5.26 -21.51 6.07
CA PHE A 258 4.19 -21.84 5.12
C PHE A 258 2.82 -21.66 5.76
N GLY A 259 1.82 -21.26 4.95
CA GLY A 259 0.45 -21.05 5.39
C GLY A 259 -0.47 -20.77 4.20
N PHE A 260 -1.67 -20.27 4.43
CA PHE A 260 -2.65 -20.01 3.38
C PHE A 260 -2.48 -18.62 2.74
N GLY A 261 -1.25 -18.23 2.49
CA GLY A 261 -0.83 -16.96 1.88
C GLY A 261 0.40 -17.14 1.01
N GLY A 262 1.32 -16.17 1.03
CA GLY A 262 2.62 -16.26 0.38
C GLY A 262 3.66 -16.96 1.26
N CYS A 263 4.69 -17.56 0.66
CA CYS A 263 5.84 -18.10 1.34
C CYS A 263 6.88 -17.00 1.55
N HIS A 264 7.48 -16.97 2.74
CA HIS A 264 8.56 -16.04 3.07
C HIS A 264 9.62 -16.77 3.90
N GLY A 265 10.87 -16.60 3.50
CA GLY A 265 12.02 -17.07 4.24
C GLY A 265 13.21 -16.14 4.07
N ALA A 266 13.92 -15.85 5.15
CA ALA A 266 15.17 -15.10 5.12
C ALA A 266 16.03 -15.58 6.29
N ASP A 267 17.35 -15.39 6.16
CA ASP A 267 18.27 -15.64 7.27
C ASP A 267 17.85 -14.78 8.48
N GLU A 268 17.99 -15.33 9.67
CA GLU A 268 17.68 -14.64 10.93
C GLU A 268 18.70 -13.53 11.23
N GLU A 269 19.94 -13.69 10.77
CA GLU A 269 21.00 -12.71 10.92
C GLU A 269 21.09 -11.80 9.68
N PRO A 270 21.43 -10.53 9.87
CA PRO A 270 21.64 -9.62 8.75
C PRO A 270 22.73 -10.10 7.79
N ILE A 271 22.53 -9.92 6.51
CA ILE A 271 23.45 -10.38 5.46
C ILE A 271 23.99 -9.19 4.68
N HIS A 272 25.31 -9.22 4.41
CA HIS A 272 25.97 -8.40 3.41
C HIS A 272 26.89 -9.31 2.59
N VAL A 273 26.52 -9.55 1.34
CA VAL A 273 27.23 -10.46 0.44
C VAL A 273 27.34 -9.91 -0.98
N HIS A 274 28.32 -10.41 -1.72
CA HIS A 274 28.59 -10.05 -3.11
C HIS A 274 29.17 -11.23 -3.88
N GLY A 275 29.10 -11.20 -5.22
CA GLY A 275 29.61 -12.25 -6.13
C GLY A 275 28.69 -13.46 -6.25
N GLY A 276 28.42 -13.91 -7.46
CA GLY A 276 27.57 -15.06 -7.74
C GLY A 276 26.12 -14.92 -7.27
N LEU A 277 25.61 -13.72 -7.16
CA LEU A 277 24.25 -13.44 -6.66
C LEU A 277 23.26 -13.32 -7.80
N PHE A 278 22.09 -13.96 -7.64
CA PHE A 278 21.00 -13.90 -8.60
C PHE A 278 19.66 -13.66 -7.91
N HIS A 279 18.83 -12.81 -8.52
CA HIS A 279 17.41 -12.73 -8.27
C HIS A 279 16.68 -13.57 -9.31
N VAL A 280 15.98 -14.60 -8.89
CA VAL A 280 15.19 -15.50 -9.73
C VAL A 280 13.72 -15.26 -9.41
N ASP A 281 12.99 -14.64 -10.32
CA ASP A 281 11.60 -14.20 -10.12
C ASP A 281 10.65 -14.86 -11.12
N VAL A 282 9.47 -15.27 -10.67
CA VAL A 282 8.45 -15.82 -11.56
C VAL A 282 7.64 -14.70 -12.21
N ASN A 283 7.80 -14.53 -13.50
CA ASN A 283 7.15 -13.45 -14.24
C ASN A 283 5.62 -13.54 -14.17
N ASN A 284 4.97 -12.52 -13.57
CA ASN A 284 3.52 -12.49 -13.36
C ASN A 284 2.97 -13.75 -12.67
N TYR A 285 3.59 -14.21 -11.63
CA TYR A 285 3.39 -15.53 -11.04
C TYR A 285 1.93 -15.96 -10.91
N TYR A 286 1.16 -15.32 -10.03
CA TYR A 286 -0.24 -15.71 -9.81
C TYR A 286 -1.11 -15.58 -11.07
N PRO A 287 -1.06 -14.51 -11.85
CA PRO A 287 -1.79 -14.46 -13.12
C PRO A 287 -1.43 -15.57 -14.11
N SER A 288 -0.12 -15.91 -14.24
CA SER A 288 0.33 -17.01 -15.11
C SER A 288 -0.16 -18.36 -14.61
N PHE A 289 -0.04 -18.59 -13.29
CA PHE A 289 -0.53 -19.81 -12.63
C PHE A 289 -2.05 -19.98 -12.83
N LEU A 290 -2.83 -18.94 -12.60
CA LEU A 290 -4.28 -18.97 -12.75
C LEU A 290 -4.71 -19.37 -14.18
N LEU A 291 -3.96 -18.91 -15.19
CA LEU A 291 -4.21 -19.28 -16.57
C LEU A 291 -3.71 -20.68 -16.89
N ALA A 292 -2.48 -21.02 -16.52
CA ALA A 292 -1.86 -22.31 -16.82
C ALA A 292 -2.71 -23.48 -16.27
N TYR A 293 -3.20 -23.34 -15.06
CA TYR A 293 -3.97 -24.39 -14.38
C TYR A 293 -5.48 -24.17 -14.36
N GLN A 294 -5.98 -23.19 -15.11
CA GLN A 294 -7.42 -22.85 -15.23
C GLN A 294 -8.09 -22.54 -13.89
N MET A 295 -7.38 -21.83 -13.02
CA MET A 295 -7.82 -21.48 -11.66
C MET A 295 -8.29 -20.04 -11.52
N VAL A 296 -8.58 -19.33 -12.61
CA VAL A 296 -9.32 -18.05 -12.57
C VAL A 296 -10.68 -18.30 -11.91
N THR A 297 -11.25 -17.29 -11.27
CA THR A 297 -12.50 -17.48 -10.52
C THR A 297 -13.58 -18.23 -11.30
N ARG A 298 -14.24 -19.19 -10.66
CA ARG A 298 -15.40 -19.92 -11.20
C ARG A 298 -16.65 -19.05 -11.38
N ALA A 299 -16.62 -17.82 -10.85
CA ALA A 299 -17.73 -16.85 -10.96
C ALA A 299 -17.83 -16.20 -12.36
N ALA A 300 -16.88 -16.44 -13.28
CA ALA A 300 -16.82 -15.82 -14.59
C ALA A 300 -16.15 -16.72 -15.64
N SER A 301 -16.28 -16.35 -16.93
CA SER A 301 -15.45 -16.94 -17.99
C SER A 301 -14.01 -16.38 -17.93
N ASN A 302 -13.05 -17.15 -18.45
CA ASN A 302 -11.64 -16.78 -18.46
C ASN A 302 -11.26 -15.82 -19.61
N ASP A 303 -12.18 -15.46 -20.50
CA ASP A 303 -11.84 -14.80 -21.77
C ASP A 303 -11.29 -13.39 -21.55
N ASN A 304 -11.97 -12.57 -20.75
CA ASN A 304 -11.50 -11.23 -20.44
C ASN A 304 -10.16 -11.27 -19.65
N PHE A 305 -9.97 -12.25 -18.77
CA PHE A 305 -8.71 -12.39 -18.06
C PHE A 305 -7.55 -12.73 -19.00
N LYS A 306 -7.75 -13.64 -19.97
CA LYS A 306 -6.78 -13.95 -21.03
C LYS A 306 -6.44 -12.72 -21.88
N LEU A 307 -7.46 -11.93 -22.25
CA LEU A 307 -7.27 -10.67 -22.99
C LEU A 307 -6.41 -9.67 -22.21
N ILE A 308 -6.71 -9.45 -20.93
CA ILE A 308 -5.97 -8.55 -20.06
C ILE A 308 -4.52 -8.99 -19.90
N TYR A 309 -4.32 -10.28 -19.63
CA TYR A 309 -2.99 -10.86 -19.48
C TYR A 309 -2.16 -10.73 -20.76
N GLY A 310 -2.74 -11.10 -21.91
CA GLY A 310 -2.10 -11.00 -23.22
C GLY A 310 -1.74 -9.55 -23.58
N THR A 311 -2.65 -8.61 -23.33
CA THR A 311 -2.40 -7.18 -23.55
C THR A 311 -1.25 -6.66 -22.70
N ARG A 312 -1.22 -7.02 -21.41
CA ARG A 312 -0.10 -6.64 -20.52
C ARG A 312 1.23 -7.24 -21.00
N LYS A 313 1.24 -8.53 -21.36
CA LYS A 313 2.45 -9.22 -21.88
C LYS A 313 3.02 -8.49 -23.10
N GLN A 314 2.16 -8.09 -24.05
CA GLN A 314 2.56 -7.31 -25.22
C GLN A 314 3.10 -5.93 -24.87
N LEU A 315 2.47 -5.23 -23.92
CA LEU A 315 2.92 -3.90 -23.48
C LEU A 315 4.25 -3.98 -22.72
N LYS A 316 4.46 -5.02 -21.88
CA LYS A 316 5.75 -5.27 -21.20
C LYS A 316 6.84 -5.55 -22.25
N TYR A 317 6.56 -6.37 -23.23
CA TYR A 317 7.50 -6.62 -24.34
C TYR A 317 7.88 -5.33 -25.07
N LYS A 318 6.92 -4.49 -25.43
CA LYS A 318 7.18 -3.18 -26.07
C LYS A 318 7.97 -2.25 -25.17
N GLN A 319 7.77 -2.29 -23.85
CA GLN A 319 8.54 -1.50 -22.90
C GLN A 319 10.02 -1.89 -22.88
N THR A 320 10.33 -3.20 -22.84
CA THR A 320 11.70 -3.71 -22.78
C THR A 320 12.44 -3.53 -24.12
N HIS A 321 11.72 -3.45 -25.25
CA HIS A 321 12.27 -3.24 -26.59
C HIS A 321 12.05 -1.80 -27.10
N ALA A 322 11.78 -0.86 -26.21
CA ALA A 322 11.56 0.54 -26.57
C ALA A 322 12.85 1.18 -27.06
N LYS A 323 12.74 2.08 -28.05
CA LYS A 323 13.87 2.77 -28.68
C LYS A 323 14.58 3.75 -27.75
N ASP A 324 13.84 4.30 -26.80
CA ASP A 324 14.35 5.26 -25.83
C ASP A 324 13.55 5.23 -24.51
N LYS A 325 14.06 5.96 -23.49
CA LYS A 325 13.45 6.04 -22.17
C LYS A 325 12.04 6.64 -22.18
N ALA A 326 11.72 7.53 -23.12
CA ALA A 326 10.39 8.16 -23.21
C ALA A 326 9.36 7.16 -23.72
N GLU A 327 9.71 6.38 -24.75
CA GLU A 327 8.87 5.30 -25.26
C GLU A 327 8.68 4.19 -24.20
N ALA A 328 9.75 3.78 -23.50
CA ALA A 328 9.66 2.83 -22.40
C ALA A 328 8.70 3.32 -21.30
N LYS A 329 8.80 4.60 -20.90
CA LYS A 329 7.90 5.21 -19.93
C LYS A 329 6.43 5.21 -20.39
N LYS A 330 6.19 5.46 -21.69
CA LYS A 330 4.85 5.38 -22.30
C LYS A 330 4.24 3.98 -22.14
N TYR A 331 4.98 2.93 -22.49
CA TYR A 331 4.49 1.56 -22.36
C TYR A 331 4.36 1.12 -20.89
N LYS A 332 5.25 1.59 -20.01
CA LYS A 332 5.13 1.38 -18.55
C LYS A 332 3.82 1.96 -18.01
N LYS A 333 3.41 3.16 -18.45
CA LYS A 333 2.11 3.73 -18.07
C LYS A 333 0.94 2.96 -18.69
N ALA A 334 1.03 2.60 -19.97
CA ALA A 334 -0.04 1.90 -20.67
C ALA A 334 -0.35 0.50 -20.10
N GLN A 335 0.61 -0.18 -19.45
CA GLN A 335 0.37 -1.47 -18.82
C GLN A 335 -0.21 -1.38 -17.39
N LEU A 336 -0.15 -0.19 -16.74
CA LEU A 336 -0.59 -0.01 -15.36
C LEU A 336 -2.04 -0.45 -15.12
N PRO A 337 -3.03 -0.08 -15.97
CA PRO A 337 -4.41 -0.53 -15.82
C PRO A 337 -4.54 -2.04 -15.74
N TYR A 338 -3.91 -2.74 -16.67
CA TYR A 338 -3.96 -4.21 -16.75
C TYR A 338 -3.25 -4.88 -15.58
N LYS A 339 -2.12 -4.30 -15.12
CA LYS A 339 -1.41 -4.75 -13.92
C LYS A 339 -2.30 -4.67 -12.66
N LEU A 340 -3.05 -3.58 -12.52
CA LEU A 340 -3.97 -3.40 -11.39
C LEU A 340 -5.04 -4.49 -11.36
N VAL A 341 -5.67 -4.79 -12.50
CA VAL A 341 -6.70 -5.83 -12.61
C VAL A 341 -6.14 -7.21 -12.28
N LEU A 342 -5.01 -7.58 -12.89
CA LEU A 342 -4.40 -8.90 -12.69
C LEU A 342 -4.00 -9.13 -11.22
N ASN A 343 -3.42 -8.12 -10.57
CA ASN A 343 -2.98 -8.24 -9.18
C ASN A 343 -4.16 -8.19 -8.17
N ALA A 344 -5.26 -7.51 -8.53
CA ALA A 344 -6.41 -7.40 -7.64
C ALA A 344 -7.27 -8.67 -7.60
N LEU A 345 -7.13 -9.59 -8.56
CA LEU A 345 -7.98 -10.78 -8.65
C LEU A 345 -7.84 -11.70 -7.44
N SER A 346 -6.61 -11.96 -6.96
CA SER A 346 -6.40 -12.82 -5.78
C SER A 346 -7.10 -12.29 -4.54
N GLY A 347 -7.01 -10.97 -4.31
CA GLY A 347 -7.74 -10.30 -3.24
C GLY A 347 -9.26 -10.38 -3.42
N ALA A 348 -9.74 -10.20 -4.66
CA ALA A 348 -11.16 -10.32 -5.00
C ALA A 348 -11.70 -11.74 -4.77
N MET A 349 -10.92 -12.77 -5.12
CA MET A 349 -11.29 -14.19 -4.90
C MET A 349 -11.36 -14.56 -3.42
N LYS A 350 -10.61 -13.88 -2.56
CA LYS A 350 -10.61 -14.10 -1.10
C LYS A 350 -11.73 -13.35 -0.37
N ASP A 351 -12.20 -12.23 -0.91
CA ASP A 351 -13.23 -11.39 -0.27
C ASP A 351 -14.64 -11.93 -0.50
N LYS A 352 -15.29 -12.45 0.55
CA LYS A 352 -16.66 -13.00 0.51
C LYS A 352 -17.74 -12.00 0.04
N ASN A 353 -17.45 -10.70 0.08
CA ASN A 353 -18.36 -9.66 -0.39
C ASN A 353 -18.14 -9.32 -1.87
N ASN A 354 -17.05 -9.77 -2.46
CA ASN A 354 -16.74 -9.55 -3.88
C ASN A 354 -17.49 -10.53 -4.77
N ARG A 355 -17.88 -10.09 -5.98
CA ARG A 355 -18.51 -10.98 -6.97
C ARG A 355 -17.58 -12.05 -7.52
N ALA A 356 -16.27 -11.79 -7.50
CA ALA A 356 -15.25 -12.76 -7.92
C ALA A 356 -14.86 -13.77 -6.83
N TYR A 357 -15.58 -13.80 -5.68
CA TYR A 357 -15.28 -14.68 -4.56
C TYR A 357 -15.17 -16.14 -5.01
N ASP A 358 -14.00 -16.74 -4.79
CA ASP A 358 -13.70 -18.15 -5.06
C ASP A 358 -12.57 -18.62 -4.13
N PRO A 359 -12.88 -18.94 -2.88
CA PRO A 359 -11.87 -19.21 -1.86
C PRO A 359 -11.10 -20.51 -2.14
N ARG A 360 -11.70 -21.51 -2.80
CA ARG A 360 -11.01 -22.73 -3.21
C ARG A 360 -9.90 -22.46 -4.20
N ASN A 361 -10.23 -21.77 -5.31
CA ASN A 361 -9.22 -21.46 -6.33
C ASN A 361 -8.14 -20.51 -5.79
N ASN A 362 -8.50 -19.59 -4.88
CA ASN A 362 -7.50 -18.78 -4.17
C ASN A 362 -6.55 -19.65 -3.33
N ASN A 363 -7.05 -20.62 -2.57
CA ASN A 363 -6.21 -21.52 -1.78
C ASN A 363 -5.36 -22.42 -2.68
N ILE A 364 -5.90 -22.96 -3.79
CA ILE A 364 -5.13 -23.73 -4.78
C ILE A 364 -3.95 -22.89 -5.29
N MET A 365 -4.20 -21.66 -5.68
CA MET A 365 -3.15 -20.74 -6.14
C MET A 365 -2.08 -20.47 -5.08
N CYS A 366 -2.49 -20.10 -3.86
CA CYS A 366 -1.55 -19.78 -2.79
C CYS A 366 -0.71 -20.99 -2.35
N ILE A 367 -1.34 -22.16 -2.19
CA ILE A 367 -0.67 -23.38 -1.73
C ILE A 367 0.30 -23.88 -2.81
N ASN A 368 -0.18 -24.05 -4.05
CA ASN A 368 0.68 -24.56 -5.13
C ASN A 368 1.77 -23.57 -5.50
N GLY A 369 1.49 -22.25 -5.41
CA GLY A 369 2.51 -21.23 -5.61
C GLY A 369 3.68 -21.40 -4.64
N GLN A 370 3.42 -21.57 -3.35
CA GLN A 370 4.45 -21.83 -2.36
C GLN A 370 5.20 -23.14 -2.64
N LEU A 371 4.48 -24.21 -2.96
CA LEU A 371 5.07 -25.52 -3.21
C LEU A 371 5.92 -25.57 -4.49
N LEU A 372 5.51 -24.86 -5.56
CA LEU A 372 6.30 -24.78 -6.80
C LEU A 372 7.57 -23.95 -6.60
N LEU A 373 7.54 -22.90 -5.76
CA LEU A 373 8.74 -22.16 -5.41
C LEU A 373 9.68 -23.01 -4.54
N LEU A 374 9.14 -23.78 -3.62
CA LEU A 374 9.90 -24.75 -2.80
C LEU A 374 10.51 -25.87 -3.65
N ASP A 375 9.78 -26.34 -4.65
CA ASP A 375 10.25 -27.28 -5.66
C ASP A 375 11.45 -26.71 -6.46
N LEU A 376 11.38 -25.45 -6.87
CA LEU A 376 12.51 -24.78 -7.52
C LEU A 376 13.74 -24.72 -6.60
N ILE A 377 13.57 -24.33 -5.34
CA ILE A 377 14.68 -24.32 -4.36
C ILE A 377 15.31 -25.69 -4.23
N GLU A 378 14.50 -26.76 -4.08
CA GLU A 378 14.99 -28.14 -3.95
C GLU A 378 15.85 -28.56 -5.16
N HIS A 379 15.48 -28.12 -6.37
CA HIS A 379 16.24 -28.42 -7.58
C HIS A 379 17.52 -27.57 -7.68
N LEU A 380 17.50 -26.33 -7.21
CA LEU A 380 18.68 -25.46 -7.19
C LEU A 380 19.74 -25.90 -6.17
N GLU A 381 19.36 -26.60 -5.11
CA GLU A 381 20.31 -27.13 -4.11
C GLU A 381 21.32 -28.15 -4.67
N VAL A 382 21.16 -28.63 -5.91
CA VAL A 382 22.17 -29.52 -6.54
C VAL A 382 23.39 -28.74 -7.04
N ILE A 383 23.30 -27.42 -7.19
CA ILE A 383 24.44 -26.56 -7.57
C ILE A 383 25.45 -26.58 -6.41
N PRO A 384 26.73 -26.91 -6.64
CA PRO A 384 27.73 -26.89 -5.59
C PRO A 384 27.79 -25.52 -4.90
N ASP A 385 27.95 -25.52 -3.56
CA ASP A 385 28.01 -24.31 -2.74
C ASP A 385 26.82 -23.35 -2.89
N PHE A 386 25.66 -23.90 -3.30
CA PHE A 386 24.40 -23.15 -3.35
C PHE A 386 24.06 -22.59 -1.96
N ARG A 387 23.68 -21.32 -1.93
CA ARG A 387 23.15 -20.65 -0.74
C ARG A 387 21.86 -19.92 -1.08
N LEU A 388 20.79 -20.23 -0.37
CA LEU A 388 19.58 -19.44 -0.39
C LEU A 388 19.77 -18.21 0.52
N ILE A 389 19.49 -17.00 0.01
CA ILE A 389 19.54 -15.75 0.78
C ILE A 389 18.17 -15.42 1.31
N GLN A 390 17.16 -15.46 0.42
CA GLN A 390 15.74 -15.29 0.79
C GLN A 390 14.81 -15.88 -0.26
N SER A 391 13.59 -16.16 0.17
CA SER A 391 12.44 -16.33 -0.72
C SER A 391 11.32 -15.36 -0.36
N ASN A 392 10.58 -14.89 -1.35
CA ASN A 392 9.49 -13.95 -1.16
C ASN A 392 8.41 -14.21 -2.20
N THR A 393 7.27 -14.76 -1.81
CA THR A 393 6.05 -15.03 -2.58
C THR A 393 6.23 -15.55 -4.02
N ASP A 394 7.01 -14.85 -4.85
CA ASP A 394 7.16 -15.01 -6.30
C ASP A 394 8.63 -15.12 -6.77
N GLY A 395 9.61 -14.90 -5.87
CA GLY A 395 11.01 -14.89 -6.23
C GLY A 395 11.96 -15.36 -5.14
N LEU A 396 13.19 -15.63 -5.55
CA LEU A 396 14.32 -16.08 -4.74
C LEU A 396 15.49 -15.14 -4.93
N ILE A 397 16.28 -14.92 -3.86
CA ILE A 397 17.64 -14.42 -3.98
C ILE A 397 18.57 -15.55 -3.55
N ILE A 398 19.50 -15.90 -4.43
CA ILE A 398 20.43 -17.01 -4.25
C ILE A 398 21.87 -16.55 -4.47
N GLN A 399 22.80 -17.29 -3.90
CA GLN A 399 24.22 -17.18 -4.17
C GLN A 399 24.75 -18.55 -4.62
N ILE A 400 25.50 -18.55 -5.73
CA ILE A 400 26.17 -19.73 -6.30
C ILE A 400 27.64 -19.35 -6.62
N PRO A 401 28.54 -20.30 -6.90
CA PRO A 401 29.87 -19.97 -7.37
C PRO A 401 29.85 -19.05 -8.59
N ASP A 402 30.74 -18.07 -8.60
CA ASP A 402 30.89 -17.11 -9.72
C ASP A 402 31.69 -17.76 -10.86
N THR A 403 31.13 -18.81 -11.47
CA THR A 403 31.73 -19.60 -12.57
C THR A 403 30.71 -19.89 -13.65
N ASP A 404 31.18 -20.03 -14.88
CA ASP A 404 30.34 -20.34 -16.03
C ASP A 404 29.59 -21.65 -15.84
N GLU A 405 30.22 -22.67 -15.23
CA GLU A 405 29.58 -23.97 -14.97
C GLU A 405 28.38 -23.85 -14.01
N ALA A 406 28.50 -23.03 -12.97
CA ALA A 406 27.39 -22.81 -12.02
C ALA A 406 26.26 -22.00 -12.67
N PHE A 407 26.57 -21.07 -13.55
CA PHE A 407 25.61 -20.30 -14.31
C PHE A 407 24.86 -21.17 -15.31
N ASP A 408 25.57 -22.03 -16.07
CA ASP A 408 24.95 -22.99 -16.98
C ASP A 408 24.00 -23.95 -16.22
N MET A 409 24.42 -24.43 -15.02
CA MET A 409 23.54 -25.26 -14.18
C MET A 409 22.28 -24.50 -13.73
N LEU A 410 22.40 -23.23 -13.34
CA LEU A 410 21.25 -22.39 -12.97
C LEU A 410 20.26 -22.28 -14.14
N ASP A 411 20.76 -21.96 -15.33
CA ASP A 411 19.95 -21.80 -16.54
C ASP A 411 19.24 -23.10 -16.91
N ASP A 412 19.95 -24.25 -16.88
CA ASP A 412 19.38 -25.55 -17.18
C ASP A 412 18.27 -25.95 -16.20
N ILE A 413 18.47 -25.71 -14.90
CA ILE A 413 17.47 -25.99 -13.85
C ILE A 413 16.24 -25.09 -14.01
N CYS A 414 16.45 -23.79 -14.25
CA CYS A 414 15.37 -22.85 -14.49
C CYS A 414 14.56 -23.26 -15.74
N TYR A 415 15.23 -23.61 -16.84
CA TYR A 415 14.58 -24.04 -18.07
C TYR A 415 13.80 -25.36 -17.91
N GLU A 416 14.34 -26.34 -17.19
CA GLU A 416 13.61 -27.60 -16.87
C GLU A 416 12.35 -27.29 -16.04
N TRP A 417 12.49 -26.48 -14.99
CA TRP A 417 11.39 -26.10 -14.14
C TRP A 417 10.30 -25.36 -14.94
N GLU A 418 10.67 -24.35 -15.73
CA GLU A 418 9.74 -23.62 -16.60
C GLU A 418 8.98 -24.55 -17.54
N THR A 419 9.70 -25.47 -18.20
CA THR A 419 9.12 -26.43 -19.15
C THR A 419 8.10 -27.33 -18.46
N ARG A 420 8.40 -27.78 -17.26
CA ARG A 420 7.57 -28.68 -16.47
C ARG A 420 6.33 -28.03 -15.88
N VAL A 421 6.43 -26.76 -15.44
CA VAL A 421 5.31 -26.05 -14.81
C VAL A 421 4.42 -25.32 -15.81
N SER A 422 4.91 -25.04 -17.01
CA SER A 422 4.12 -24.47 -18.10
C SER A 422 3.10 -25.47 -18.65
N THR A 423 2.05 -24.96 -19.29
CA THR A 423 1.01 -25.74 -19.95
C THR A 423 0.73 -25.18 -21.33
N ASP A 424 -0.05 -25.90 -22.14
CA ASP A 424 -0.50 -25.41 -23.46
C ASP A 424 -1.32 -24.10 -23.38
N LEU A 425 -1.79 -23.74 -22.18
CA LEU A 425 -2.63 -22.56 -21.95
C LEU A 425 -1.82 -21.31 -21.58
N CYS A 426 -0.72 -21.50 -20.87
CA CYS A 426 0.14 -20.39 -20.46
C CYS A 426 1.55 -20.87 -20.10
N ASP A 427 2.55 -20.17 -20.63
CA ASP A 427 3.92 -20.33 -20.21
C ASP A 427 4.14 -19.65 -18.85
N ILE A 428 4.72 -20.37 -17.90
CA ILE A 428 5.25 -19.82 -16.66
C ILE A 428 6.76 -19.65 -16.85
N LYS A 429 7.26 -18.42 -16.72
CA LYS A 429 8.64 -18.06 -17.03
C LYS A 429 9.32 -17.43 -15.82
N LEU A 430 10.60 -17.74 -15.66
CA LEU A 430 11.50 -17.10 -14.72
C LEU A 430 12.20 -15.90 -15.39
N GLU A 431 12.45 -14.87 -14.62
CA GLU A 431 13.38 -13.78 -14.95
C GLU A 431 14.56 -13.97 -14.00
N THR A 432 15.77 -14.02 -14.54
CA THR A 432 17.01 -14.24 -13.78
C THR A 432 17.88 -13.01 -13.94
N ASP A 433 17.99 -12.22 -12.88
CA ASP A 433 18.80 -10.99 -12.87
C ASP A 433 20.01 -11.18 -11.97
N GLN A 434 21.22 -10.91 -12.49
CA GLN A 434 22.42 -10.98 -11.70
C GLN A 434 22.60 -9.74 -10.83
N ILE A 435 22.84 -9.96 -9.54
CA ILE A 435 23.04 -8.92 -8.52
C ILE A 435 24.54 -8.81 -8.21
N LYS A 436 25.04 -7.59 -8.10
CA LYS A 436 26.42 -7.31 -7.70
C LYS A 436 26.65 -7.47 -6.20
N GLU A 437 25.73 -6.92 -5.40
CA GLU A 437 25.87 -6.80 -3.95
C GLU A 437 24.51 -6.66 -3.30
N ILE A 438 24.27 -7.32 -2.17
CA ILE A 438 23.03 -7.20 -1.37
C ILE A 438 23.34 -6.92 0.09
N TYR A 439 22.56 -6.00 0.67
CA TYR A 439 22.43 -5.72 2.09
C TYR A 439 21.02 -6.10 2.52
N GLN A 440 20.88 -7.08 3.40
CA GLN A 440 19.61 -7.56 3.86
C GLN A 440 19.58 -7.58 5.39
N LYS A 441 18.57 -6.93 5.96
CA LYS A 441 18.22 -7.04 7.38
C LYS A 441 17.24 -8.20 7.61
N ASP A 442 16.22 -8.31 6.76
CA ASP A 442 15.20 -9.35 6.76
C ASP A 442 14.49 -9.34 5.39
N VAL A 443 13.59 -10.28 5.15
CA VAL A 443 12.86 -10.45 3.87
C VAL A 443 12.12 -9.19 3.39
N ASN A 444 11.82 -8.26 4.26
CA ASN A 444 11.10 -7.01 3.95
C ASN A 444 11.97 -5.75 4.03
N ASN A 445 13.26 -5.88 4.38
CA ASN A 445 14.18 -4.76 4.55
C ASN A 445 15.52 -5.10 3.94
N TYR A 446 15.71 -4.75 2.66
CA TYR A 446 16.93 -4.99 1.91
C TYR A 446 17.19 -3.88 0.88
N LEU A 447 18.43 -3.84 0.42
CA LEU A 447 18.88 -3.08 -0.74
C LEU A 447 19.88 -3.96 -1.51
N TRP A 448 19.67 -4.10 -2.83
CA TRP A 448 20.71 -4.66 -3.68
C TRP A 448 21.12 -3.68 -4.78
N ILE A 449 22.28 -3.94 -5.34
CA ILE A 449 22.87 -3.17 -6.42
C ILE A 449 23.06 -4.12 -7.60
N ASP A 450 22.52 -3.75 -8.76
CA ASP A 450 22.66 -4.49 -10.01
C ASP A 450 24.07 -4.33 -10.60
N LEU A 451 24.42 -5.14 -11.59
CA LEU A 451 25.71 -5.06 -12.26
C LEU A 451 25.95 -3.72 -12.96
N ASP A 452 24.92 -3.09 -13.47
CA ASP A 452 24.95 -1.76 -14.11
C ASP A 452 24.89 -0.59 -13.11
N GLY A 453 24.81 -0.88 -11.83
CA GLY A 453 24.73 0.10 -10.75
C GLY A 453 23.31 0.58 -10.43
N GLY A 454 22.27 -0.03 -11.01
CA GLY A 454 20.89 0.14 -10.59
C GLY A 454 20.71 -0.28 -9.13
N ILE A 455 19.71 0.28 -8.46
CA ILE A 455 19.45 -0.01 -7.05
C ILE A 455 18.00 -0.46 -6.92
N GLU A 456 17.79 -1.66 -6.40
CA GLU A 456 16.49 -2.13 -5.95
C GLU A 456 16.46 -2.13 -4.42
N ARG A 457 15.32 -1.71 -3.82
CA ARG A 457 15.26 -1.50 -2.38
C ARG A 457 13.84 -1.66 -1.82
N LYS A 458 13.75 -2.27 -0.64
CA LYS A 458 12.50 -2.53 0.05
C LYS A 458 12.63 -2.25 1.55
N GLY A 459 11.52 -1.86 2.15
CA GLY A 459 11.38 -1.76 3.60
C GLY A 459 11.53 -0.38 4.19
N ALA A 460 11.23 -0.30 5.51
CA ALA A 460 11.05 0.95 6.23
C ALA A 460 12.30 1.84 6.30
N TYR A 461 13.51 1.27 6.16
CA TYR A 461 14.74 2.03 6.31
C TYR A 461 15.29 2.56 4.99
N VAL A 462 15.13 1.79 3.90
CA VAL A 462 15.78 2.06 2.61
C VAL A 462 14.81 2.17 1.44
N LYS A 463 13.51 1.93 1.63
CA LYS A 463 12.48 1.98 0.57
C LYS A 463 12.58 3.28 -0.25
N GLU A 464 12.08 3.25 -1.47
CA GLU A 464 11.91 4.47 -2.25
C GLU A 464 10.88 5.38 -1.56
N LEU A 465 11.29 6.62 -1.29
CA LEU A 465 10.44 7.64 -0.69
C LEU A 465 9.75 8.46 -1.79
N ASN A 466 8.55 8.94 -1.47
CA ASN A 466 7.80 9.89 -2.30
C ASN A 466 7.09 10.90 -1.40
N ARG A 467 6.42 11.90 -1.99
CA ARG A 467 5.76 12.96 -1.23
C ARG A 467 4.68 12.45 -0.28
N LEU A 468 4.04 11.29 -0.57
CA LEU A 468 2.99 10.70 0.26
C LEU A 468 3.52 9.65 1.27
N ASP A 469 4.83 9.40 1.31
CA ASP A 469 5.46 8.46 2.24
C ASP A 469 6.91 8.91 2.51
N ASN A 470 7.07 9.88 3.40
CA ASN A 470 8.30 10.64 3.58
C ASN A 470 8.64 10.84 5.07
N ASP A 471 8.79 9.73 5.83
CA ASP A 471 9.18 9.76 7.25
C ASP A 471 10.68 9.57 7.41
N LEU A 472 11.35 10.46 8.14
CA LEU A 472 12.82 10.47 8.33
C LEU A 472 13.61 10.36 7.02
N PRO A 473 13.32 11.19 5.99
CA PRO A 473 13.93 11.04 4.67
C PRO A 473 15.46 11.16 4.68
N ILE A 474 16.05 11.96 5.56
CA ILE A 474 17.50 12.08 5.68
C ILE A 474 18.18 10.76 6.08
N ILE A 475 17.53 9.98 6.95
CA ILE A 475 18.05 8.67 7.37
C ILE A 475 18.04 7.71 6.19
N ASN A 476 16.91 7.62 5.49
CA ASN A 476 16.78 6.78 4.30
C ASN A 476 17.87 7.15 3.27
N LYS A 477 18.00 8.44 2.95
CA LYS A 477 19.03 8.93 2.01
C LYS A 477 20.44 8.57 2.47
N ALA A 478 20.77 8.76 3.75
CA ALA A 478 22.08 8.46 4.28
C ALA A 478 22.45 6.97 4.21
N LEU A 479 21.47 6.08 4.50
CA LEU A 479 21.67 4.64 4.37
C LEU A 479 21.91 4.23 2.91
N VAL A 480 21.06 4.73 2.00
CA VAL A 480 21.17 4.42 0.56
C VAL A 480 22.48 4.96 -0.02
N ASP A 481 22.88 6.19 0.29
CA ASP A 481 24.14 6.77 -0.17
C ASP A 481 25.35 5.99 0.38
N TYR A 482 25.28 5.53 1.66
CA TYR A 482 26.34 4.69 2.22
C TYR A 482 26.42 3.32 1.52
N MET A 483 25.32 2.61 1.40
CA MET A 483 25.29 1.26 0.81
C MET A 483 25.70 1.30 -0.67
N SER A 484 25.18 2.24 -1.46
CA SER A 484 25.39 2.29 -2.90
C SER A 484 26.66 3.02 -3.35
N LYS A 485 27.08 4.07 -2.62
CA LYS A 485 28.18 4.97 -3.01
C LYS A 485 29.30 5.02 -1.98
N LYS A 486 29.17 4.33 -0.85
CA LYS A 486 30.11 4.36 0.28
C LYS A 486 30.33 5.77 0.88
N ILE A 487 29.34 6.68 0.71
CA ILE A 487 29.38 8.02 1.30
C ILE A 487 29.08 7.90 2.80
N PRO A 488 29.93 8.44 3.71
CA PRO A 488 29.69 8.41 5.14
C PRO A 488 28.36 9.09 5.52
N VAL A 489 27.60 8.50 6.45
CA VAL A 489 26.31 9.05 6.88
C VAL A 489 26.44 10.45 7.48
N GLU A 490 27.59 10.75 8.13
CA GLU A 490 27.95 12.06 8.64
C GLU A 490 28.02 13.12 7.56
N GLU A 491 28.52 12.75 6.39
CA GLU A 491 28.63 13.65 5.24
C GLU A 491 27.24 13.96 4.68
N THR A 492 26.44 12.94 4.37
CA THR A 492 25.08 13.12 3.84
C THR A 492 24.22 13.96 4.79
N ILE A 493 24.22 13.64 6.08
CA ILE A 493 23.41 14.34 7.10
C ILE A 493 23.95 15.75 7.38
N GLY A 494 25.28 15.87 7.48
CA GLY A 494 25.95 17.13 7.74
C GLY A 494 25.69 18.21 6.70
N GLN A 495 25.73 17.82 5.41
CA GLN A 495 25.54 18.72 4.26
C GLN A 495 24.07 19.08 3.99
N CYS A 496 23.10 18.33 4.52
CA CYS A 496 21.69 18.59 4.28
C CYS A 496 21.22 19.88 4.99
N ASN A 497 20.58 20.78 4.23
CA ASN A 497 20.10 22.08 4.72
C ASN A 497 18.58 22.28 4.57
N GLU A 498 17.83 21.22 4.27
CA GLU A 498 16.38 21.21 4.12
C GLU A 498 15.72 20.65 5.40
N LEU A 499 14.91 21.43 6.10
CA LEU A 499 14.31 21.01 7.38
C LEU A 499 13.39 19.79 7.18
N ILE A 500 12.62 19.74 6.10
CA ILE A 500 11.73 18.63 5.79
C ILE A 500 12.44 17.26 5.77
N MET A 501 13.72 17.23 5.42
CA MET A 501 14.51 16.00 5.40
C MET A 501 14.70 15.37 6.79
N PHE A 502 14.57 16.15 7.84
CA PHE A 502 14.76 15.70 9.22
C PHE A 502 13.45 15.39 9.95
N GLN A 503 12.30 15.50 9.28
CA GLN A 503 10.99 15.29 9.89
C GLN A 503 10.77 13.85 10.35
N LYS A 504 10.24 13.70 11.56
CA LYS A 504 9.62 12.48 12.08
C LYS A 504 8.15 12.74 12.31
N LEU A 505 7.27 12.00 11.63
CA LEU A 505 5.83 12.10 11.86
C LEU A 505 5.37 11.10 12.91
N VAL A 506 4.58 11.57 13.85
CA VAL A 506 3.92 10.72 14.85
C VAL A 506 2.42 10.96 14.83
N LYS A 507 1.66 9.87 14.93
CA LYS A 507 0.19 9.88 14.87
C LYS A 507 -0.37 9.48 16.23
N LEU A 508 -1.32 10.26 16.74
CA LEU A 508 -2.08 9.90 17.92
C LEU A 508 -3.17 8.89 17.54
N SER A 509 -3.10 7.69 18.11
CA SER A 509 -4.14 6.68 17.87
C SER A 509 -5.37 6.97 18.76
N TYR A 510 -6.55 6.51 18.35
CA TYR A 510 -7.82 6.68 19.06
C TYR A 510 -7.82 6.20 20.53
N LYS A 511 -6.81 5.40 20.92
CA LYS A 511 -6.64 4.92 22.31
C LYS A 511 -6.11 6.00 23.25
N TYR A 512 -5.65 7.12 22.73
CA TYR A 512 -5.03 8.22 23.49
C TYR A 512 -5.85 9.48 23.29
N GLU A 513 -5.89 10.35 24.32
CA GLU A 513 -6.69 11.57 24.31
C GLU A 513 -5.92 12.76 23.77
N HIS A 514 -4.68 12.91 24.20
CA HIS A 514 -3.85 14.07 23.86
C HIS A 514 -2.37 13.72 23.83
N VAL A 515 -1.61 14.66 23.33
CA VAL A 515 -0.15 14.63 23.35
C VAL A 515 0.34 15.65 24.38
N GLU A 516 1.38 15.30 25.14
CA GLU A 516 2.09 16.23 26.02
C GLU A 516 3.51 16.43 25.55
N HIS A 517 3.95 17.69 25.52
CA HIS A 517 5.31 18.08 25.26
C HIS A 517 5.64 19.37 26.04
N ASN A 518 6.71 19.34 26.85
CA ASN A 518 7.15 20.45 27.71
C ASN A 518 6.02 21.02 28.59
N GLY A 519 5.17 20.18 29.16
CA GLY A 519 4.04 20.58 30.00
C GLY A 519 2.85 21.18 29.24
N ILE A 520 2.92 21.27 27.92
CA ILE A 520 1.82 21.74 27.07
C ILE A 520 1.05 20.54 26.53
N LYS A 521 -0.29 20.62 26.57
CA LYS A 521 -1.19 19.63 25.99
C LYS A 521 -1.59 20.04 24.58
N TYR A 522 -1.57 19.08 23.68
CA TYR A 522 -1.95 19.24 22.29
C TYR A 522 -3.01 18.19 21.92
N ASN A 523 -4.02 18.57 21.15
CA ASN A 523 -5.15 17.71 20.77
C ASN A 523 -5.14 17.30 19.28
N TYR A 524 -4.06 17.59 18.55
CA TYR A 524 -3.94 17.25 17.14
C TYR A 524 -3.75 15.74 16.95
N LYS A 525 -4.13 15.24 15.79
CA LYS A 525 -3.99 13.81 15.42
C LYS A 525 -2.59 13.47 14.90
N CYS A 526 -1.89 14.45 14.32
CA CYS A 526 -0.56 14.27 13.73
C CYS A 526 0.40 15.36 14.20
N TYR A 527 1.67 15.00 14.40
CA TYR A 527 2.72 15.92 14.83
C TYR A 527 3.99 15.68 14.02
N ARG A 528 4.62 16.77 13.61
CA ARG A 528 5.95 16.77 13.01
C ARG A 528 6.98 17.10 14.07
N VAL A 529 7.90 16.16 14.32
CA VAL A 529 8.86 16.17 15.41
C VAL A 529 10.27 16.19 14.87
N PHE A 530 11.12 17.01 15.46
CA PHE A 530 12.54 17.14 15.14
C PHE A 530 13.41 16.97 16.38
N ALA A 531 14.60 16.37 16.23
CA ALA A 531 15.56 16.25 17.32
C ALA A 531 16.12 17.63 17.72
N SER A 532 16.30 17.86 19.02
CA SER A 532 16.81 19.12 19.58
C SER A 532 18.11 18.93 20.34
N LYS A 533 19.04 19.89 20.18
CA LYS A 533 20.26 20.01 20.99
C LYS A 533 19.98 20.55 22.40
N TYR A 534 18.81 21.18 22.61
CA TYR A 534 18.51 21.84 23.87
C TYR A 534 17.92 20.85 24.86
N SER A 535 18.56 20.70 26.00
CA SER A 535 18.10 19.83 27.09
C SER A 535 16.77 20.28 27.70
N ALA A 536 16.39 21.55 27.53
CA ALA A 536 15.09 22.06 27.92
C ALA A 536 13.94 21.56 27.04
N ASP A 537 14.23 21.13 25.80
CA ASP A 537 13.26 20.49 24.95
C ASP A 537 13.11 19.03 25.40
N GLY A 538 11.93 18.70 25.93
CA GLY A 538 11.67 17.38 26.52
C GLY A 538 11.21 16.33 25.48
N LYS A 539 10.77 15.20 26.01
CA LYS A 539 10.18 14.10 25.22
C LYS A 539 8.76 14.43 24.82
N ILE A 540 8.29 13.82 23.73
CA ILE A 540 6.88 13.87 23.32
C ILE A 540 6.17 12.61 23.83
N TYR A 541 5.02 12.78 24.50
CA TYR A 541 4.24 11.72 25.12
C TYR A 541 2.83 11.65 24.58
N LYS A 542 2.30 10.45 24.47
CA LYS A 542 0.88 10.15 24.23
C LYS A 542 0.23 9.77 25.56
N CYS A 543 -0.90 10.40 25.87
CA CYS A 543 -1.55 10.32 27.17
C CYS A 543 -2.95 9.73 27.05
N ARG A 544 -3.32 8.82 27.98
CA ARG A 544 -4.66 8.29 28.21
C ARG A 544 -5.27 8.94 29.44
N LYS A 545 -6.60 8.76 29.66
CA LYS A 545 -7.28 9.26 30.86
C LYS A 545 -6.70 8.73 32.16
N THR A 546 -6.29 7.47 32.18
CA THR A 546 -6.04 6.70 33.40
C THR A 546 -4.62 6.14 33.51
N ASP A 547 -3.83 6.20 32.46
CA ASP A 547 -2.52 5.57 32.42
C ASP A 547 -1.37 6.60 32.45
N ASN A 548 -0.20 6.15 32.87
CA ASN A 548 1.01 6.97 32.77
C ASN A 548 1.30 7.37 31.31
N PRO A 549 1.79 8.59 31.07
CA PRO A 549 2.21 9.02 29.74
C PRO A 549 3.22 8.06 29.11
N ALA A 550 3.00 7.70 27.86
CA ALA A 550 3.91 6.83 27.11
C ALA A 550 4.65 7.63 26.03
N LYS A 551 5.97 7.57 26.00
CA LYS A 551 6.77 8.18 24.94
C LYS A 551 6.39 7.58 23.57
N PHE A 552 6.35 8.40 22.52
CA PHE A 552 6.26 7.87 21.17
C PHE A 552 7.53 7.10 20.80
N ALA A 553 7.35 5.93 20.21
CA ALA A 553 8.47 5.10 19.78
C ALA A 553 9.30 5.79 18.68
N ASN A 554 10.61 5.56 18.71
CA ASN A 554 11.57 6.08 17.72
C ASN A 554 11.56 7.63 17.59
N THR A 555 11.23 8.35 18.66
CA THR A 555 11.38 9.81 18.74
C THR A 555 12.59 10.18 19.61
N PRO A 556 13.21 11.35 19.40
CA PRO A 556 14.30 11.84 20.23
C PRO A 556 13.89 12.02 21.71
N ASP A 557 14.87 12.00 22.61
CA ASP A 557 14.65 12.34 24.03
C ASP A 557 14.55 13.84 24.26
N HIS A 558 15.13 14.62 23.36
CA HIS A 558 14.96 16.05 23.27
C HIS A 558 14.44 16.40 21.89
N CYS A 559 13.26 16.99 21.80
CA CYS A 559 12.64 17.27 20.52
C CYS A 559 11.81 18.56 20.55
N PHE A 560 11.53 19.10 19.38
CA PHE A 560 10.57 20.17 19.18
C PHE A 560 9.53 19.78 18.14
N ILE A 561 8.33 20.36 18.26
CA ILE A 561 7.22 20.18 17.33
C ILE A 561 7.17 21.38 16.38
N GLU A 562 7.06 21.12 15.08
CA GLU A 562 6.76 22.12 14.07
C GLU A 562 5.70 21.60 13.11
N ASN A 563 4.47 22.04 13.32
CA ASN A 563 3.31 21.64 12.51
C ASN A 563 2.98 22.63 11.39
N GLY A 564 3.71 23.75 11.28
CA GLY A 564 3.60 24.68 10.17
C GLY A 564 4.18 24.12 8.87
N ASP A 565 4.08 24.88 7.79
CA ASP A 565 4.77 24.59 6.53
C ASP A 565 6.29 24.57 6.72
N VAL A 566 6.97 23.56 6.18
CA VAL A 566 8.43 23.38 6.34
C VAL A 566 9.21 23.39 5.02
N HIS A 567 8.58 23.71 3.90
CA HIS A 567 9.21 23.66 2.57
C HIS A 567 10.40 24.62 2.44
N GLU A 568 10.23 25.88 2.85
CA GLU A 568 11.26 26.91 2.75
C GLU A 568 11.85 27.28 4.12
N THR A 569 11.59 26.46 5.13
CA THR A 569 12.03 26.73 6.49
C THR A 569 13.53 26.45 6.63
N GLN A 570 14.29 27.46 7.01
CA GLN A 570 15.72 27.29 7.34
C GLN A 570 15.88 26.35 8.53
N ILE A 571 16.94 25.56 8.51
CA ILE A 571 17.27 24.69 9.64
C ILE A 571 17.49 25.52 10.90
N PRO A 572 16.67 25.34 11.95
CA PRO A 572 16.84 26.08 13.19
C PRO A 572 18.11 25.64 13.92
N ALA A 573 18.77 26.59 14.59
CA ALA A 573 20.02 26.35 15.34
C ALA A 573 19.90 25.21 16.37
N ARG A 574 18.69 24.96 16.88
CA ARG A 574 18.40 23.89 17.86
C ARG A 574 18.36 22.48 17.27
N LEU A 575 18.29 22.32 15.92
CA LEU A 575 18.23 20.99 15.31
C LEU A 575 19.49 20.18 15.65
N ASP A 576 19.29 18.98 16.19
CA ASP A 576 20.38 18.05 16.53
C ASP A 576 20.65 17.07 15.39
N LYS A 577 21.56 17.42 14.49
CA LYS A 577 22.00 16.50 13.41
C LYS A 577 22.73 15.27 13.96
N GLN A 578 23.33 15.32 15.15
CA GLN A 578 24.05 14.20 15.73
C GLN A 578 23.09 13.03 16.05
N TRP A 579 21.88 13.33 16.56
CA TRP A 579 20.87 12.31 16.80
C TRP A 579 20.52 11.51 15.53
N TYR A 580 20.44 12.19 14.38
CA TYR A 580 20.18 11.52 13.09
C TYR A 580 21.36 10.68 12.63
N ILE A 581 22.60 11.14 12.83
CA ILE A 581 23.82 10.38 12.53
C ILE A 581 23.84 9.09 13.38
N ASP A 582 23.58 9.20 14.68
CA ASP A 582 23.57 8.05 15.59
C ASP A 582 22.46 7.04 15.22
N LEU A 583 21.28 7.54 14.84
CA LEU A 583 20.18 6.70 14.36
C LEU A 583 20.52 6.00 13.03
N ALA A 584 21.15 6.70 12.08
CA ALA A 584 21.60 6.12 10.82
C ALA A 584 22.63 5.01 11.07
N LYS A 585 23.64 5.25 11.91
CA LYS A 585 24.63 4.23 12.31
C LYS A 585 23.99 3.02 12.98
N LYS A 586 23.03 3.25 13.88
CA LYS A 586 22.28 2.15 14.50
C LYS A 586 21.57 1.31 13.45
N ARG A 587 20.93 1.95 12.45
CA ARG A 587 20.22 1.24 11.39
C ARG A 587 21.17 0.51 10.42
N LEU A 588 22.38 1.02 10.20
CA LEU A 588 23.40 0.29 9.45
C LEU A 588 23.83 -0.99 10.19
N LYS A 589 23.93 -0.96 11.53
CA LYS A 589 24.18 -2.18 12.32
C LYS A 589 23.06 -3.21 12.17
N ASP A 590 21.80 -2.77 12.04
CA ASP A 590 20.66 -3.65 11.76
C ASP A 590 20.77 -4.36 10.39
N PHE A 591 21.67 -3.89 9.49
CA PHE A 591 22.04 -4.52 8.22
C PHE A 591 23.39 -5.26 8.27
N GLY A 592 23.94 -5.51 9.47
CA GLY A 592 25.23 -6.16 9.62
C GLY A 592 26.45 -5.31 9.22
N ILE A 593 26.27 -3.99 9.11
CA ILE A 593 27.32 -3.05 8.75
C ILE A 593 27.81 -2.36 10.04
N TYR A 594 29.11 -2.43 10.38
CA TYR A 594 29.82 -2.04 11.61
C TYR A 594 29.89 -3.09 12.72
#